data_dfe3065337bc7a5047ceda68c2e8ad5e
#
_entry.id   dfe3065337bc7a5047ceda68c2e8ad5e
#
_cell.length_a   1.000
_cell.length_b   1.000
_cell.length_c   1.000
_cell.angle_alpha   90.00
_cell.angle_beta   90.00
_cell.angle_gamma   90.00
#
_symmetry.space_group_name_H-M   'P 1'
#
loop_
_entity.id
_entity.type
_entity.pdbx_description
1 polymer ?
#
loop_
_entity_poly.entity_id
_entity_poly.type
_entity_poly.pdbx_seq_one_letter_code
_entity_poly.pdbx_strand_id
1 'polypeptide(L)'
;MADDKMLQEAIEAVANGHRERARDLLTRLLRANQSNPKYWLWMSSVVESAKERIYCLQKTIQLEPGNRAALLGLLLEGVRGPDKDFQPIPVLPRNWKDAYKTTGLKSRPKTIFRFAIYIGASLLVIGFITLGILGPWISRAGNIAGEHFTVTPIFNTLEATATLLPTNTPRVVTPTPTFIGPTPLWMFLESTYTPTPLYVNTPHPVTEAYRAGIRSFLNRDYPEMAFFMEQAVRSEPDSADIQYHLGEAYLLSGEPEKALYAYEKAIEVNQSFAPAYLGRARALSMIDPDFDIESDLTQAIAIDPYLAAAHLDLIAYYLSLGNYDQALVLLESAKNIIPESPLIYAYLSEALMQTGDYEQALEAAQTAYELDQTILNVYRTLGELNLLSGNTRQARNFMEIYLRYVKDDPYTWAIYGQALFESGGQLEQAMQAFNLALELDENSFIALLNRGYAYLELGEGQLAVNDLFIARNFDRESFQASLGLARALSLAERYDDAISQFKGSELLTSTEYQQAEVYYWRARTFDQIEEFNSAALDFTALLDLQSEDIPPDWLEEAETYLIQLTPTPTMTSSPIPPTDTPMVTPSITPSSTPQPTRVISTATNTRTPALVSSTPSPSPTIRPSQTYQPRQ
;
A
#
# COMPACT_ATOMS: atom_id res chain seq x y z
N MET A 1 -1.36 -39.56 35.54
CA MET A 1 0.00 -39.16 36.00
C MET A 1 1.10 -39.43 34.96
N ALA A 2 1.28 -40.65 34.42
CA ALA A 2 2.32 -40.89 33.40
C ALA A 2 2.04 -40.17 32.08
N ASP A 3 0.80 -40.22 31.62
CA ASP A 3 0.36 -39.56 30.36
C ASP A 3 0.41 -38.04 30.45
N ASP A 4 0.11 -37.44 31.61
CA ASP A 4 0.19 -36.00 31.82
C ASP A 4 1.64 -35.51 31.76
N LYS A 5 2.57 -36.31 32.35
CA LYS A 5 4.00 -35.97 32.29
C LYS A 5 4.53 -36.07 30.86
N MET A 6 4.10 -37.09 30.11
CA MET A 6 4.48 -37.27 28.71
C MET A 6 3.90 -36.17 27.82
N LEU A 7 2.66 -35.69 28.10
CA LEU A 7 2.08 -34.55 27.41
C LEU A 7 2.86 -33.26 27.70
N GLN A 8 3.23 -33.05 28.96
CA GLN A 8 4.03 -31.86 29.33
C GLN A 8 5.40 -31.89 28.64
N GLU A 9 6.05 -33.05 28.56
CA GLU A 9 7.32 -33.22 27.85
C GLU A 9 7.14 -32.95 26.32
N ALA A 10 6.02 -33.38 25.75
CA ALA A 10 5.70 -33.10 24.36
C ALA A 10 5.49 -31.60 24.12
N ILE A 11 4.79 -30.90 25.01
CA ILE A 11 4.57 -29.45 24.95
C ILE A 11 5.90 -28.67 25.03
N GLU A 12 6.77 -29.08 25.96
CA GLU A 12 8.11 -28.50 26.09
C GLU A 12 8.97 -28.75 24.85
N ALA A 13 8.85 -29.92 24.23
CA ALA A 13 9.54 -30.23 22.98
C ALA A 13 9.03 -29.34 21.81
N VAL A 14 7.72 -29.07 21.75
CA VAL A 14 7.15 -28.09 20.77
C VAL A 14 7.70 -26.69 21.01
N ALA A 15 7.69 -26.24 22.26
CA ALA A 15 8.17 -24.89 22.62
C ALA A 15 9.66 -24.70 22.32
N ASN A 16 10.46 -25.79 22.42
CA ASN A 16 11.89 -25.77 22.11
C ASN A 16 12.21 -26.07 20.62
N GLY A 17 11.20 -26.17 19.75
CA GLY A 17 11.38 -26.41 18.32
C GLY A 17 11.75 -27.86 17.95
N HIS A 18 11.74 -28.81 18.91
CA HIS A 18 12.07 -30.23 18.69
C HIS A 18 10.85 -31.01 18.15
N ARG A 19 10.42 -30.70 16.93
CA ARG A 19 9.17 -31.21 16.32
C ARG A 19 9.11 -32.72 16.23
N GLU A 20 10.20 -33.40 15.84
CA GLU A 20 10.23 -34.85 15.71
C GLU A 20 10.02 -35.53 17.06
N ARG A 21 10.68 -35.05 18.13
CA ARG A 21 10.51 -35.59 19.50
C ARG A 21 9.09 -35.38 20.00
N ALA A 22 8.53 -34.19 19.78
CA ALA A 22 7.15 -33.88 20.14
C ALA A 22 6.17 -34.81 19.41
N ARG A 23 6.38 -35.03 18.11
CA ARG A 23 5.56 -35.92 17.26
C ARG A 23 5.61 -37.37 17.76
N ASP A 24 6.78 -37.90 18.14
CA ASP A 24 6.89 -39.24 18.67
C ASP A 24 6.12 -39.39 20.00
N LEU A 25 6.31 -38.46 20.95
CA LEU A 25 5.61 -38.45 22.23
C LEU A 25 4.09 -38.35 22.05
N LEU A 26 3.59 -37.43 21.20
CA LEU A 26 2.17 -37.28 20.92
C LEU A 26 1.58 -38.49 20.19
N THR A 27 2.35 -39.14 19.31
CA THR A 27 1.93 -40.39 18.65
C THR A 27 1.75 -41.53 19.66
N ARG A 28 2.64 -41.64 20.65
CA ARG A 28 2.49 -42.62 21.72
C ARG A 28 1.26 -42.36 22.59
N LEU A 29 1.02 -41.07 22.94
CA LEU A 29 -0.18 -40.65 23.68
C LEU A 29 -1.46 -40.96 22.92
N LEU A 30 -1.49 -40.69 21.62
CA LEU A 30 -2.65 -40.96 20.75
C LEU A 30 -2.88 -42.46 20.56
N ARG A 31 -1.82 -43.29 20.53
CA ARG A 31 -1.98 -44.75 20.52
C ARG A 31 -2.57 -45.29 21.81
N ALA A 32 -2.24 -44.67 22.94
CA ALA A 32 -2.78 -45.08 24.25
C ALA A 32 -4.24 -44.58 24.44
N ASN A 33 -4.53 -43.35 24.02
CA ASN A 33 -5.87 -42.74 24.18
C ASN A 33 -6.20 -41.76 23.07
N GLN A 34 -7.02 -42.17 22.09
CA GLN A 34 -7.48 -41.36 20.99
C GLN A 34 -8.66 -40.43 21.35
N SER A 35 -9.26 -40.57 22.51
CA SER A 35 -10.43 -39.79 22.94
C SER A 35 -10.05 -38.49 23.67
N ASN A 36 -8.77 -38.20 23.84
CA ASN A 36 -8.32 -36.97 24.49
C ASN A 36 -8.13 -35.84 23.46
N PRO A 37 -8.96 -34.78 23.50
CA PRO A 37 -8.88 -33.69 22.52
C PRO A 37 -7.56 -32.93 22.58
N LYS A 38 -6.91 -32.84 23.75
CA LYS A 38 -5.62 -32.14 23.90
C LYS A 38 -4.50 -32.80 23.10
N TYR A 39 -4.50 -34.12 22.96
CA TYR A 39 -3.47 -34.80 22.18
C TYR A 39 -3.58 -34.50 20.69
N TRP A 40 -4.79 -34.45 20.16
CA TRP A 40 -5.06 -34.05 18.77
C TRP A 40 -4.73 -32.60 18.53
N LEU A 41 -5.08 -31.72 19.48
CA LEU A 41 -4.77 -30.28 19.36
C LEU A 41 -3.25 -30.05 19.28
N TRP A 42 -2.47 -30.66 20.17
CA TRP A 42 -1.02 -30.54 20.16
C TRP A 42 -0.38 -31.26 18.96
N MET A 43 -0.96 -32.36 18.48
CA MET A 43 -0.51 -33.02 17.25
C MET A 43 -0.64 -32.08 16.05
N SER A 44 -1.67 -31.25 15.98
CA SER A 44 -1.83 -30.29 14.88
C SER A 44 -0.69 -29.28 14.78
N SER A 45 0.04 -29.02 15.86
CA SER A 45 1.17 -28.07 15.87
C SER A 45 2.50 -28.68 15.37
N VAL A 46 2.58 -30.00 15.26
CA VAL A 46 3.83 -30.71 14.90
C VAL A 46 3.76 -31.45 13.56
N VAL A 47 2.57 -31.59 12.97
CA VAL A 47 2.40 -32.17 11.64
C VAL A 47 2.74 -31.14 10.55
N GLU A 48 3.36 -31.60 9.46
CA GLU A 48 3.86 -30.75 8.40
C GLU A 48 2.78 -30.42 7.35
N SER A 49 1.93 -31.39 7.04
CA SER A 49 0.92 -31.25 6.01
C SER A 49 -0.32 -30.50 6.50
N ALA A 50 -0.80 -29.52 5.74
CA ALA A 50 -2.06 -28.83 6.01
C ALA A 50 -3.26 -29.80 6.13
N LYS A 51 -3.28 -30.87 5.33
CA LYS A 51 -4.31 -31.91 5.41
C LYS A 51 -4.31 -32.64 6.76
N GLU A 52 -3.12 -32.94 7.29
CA GLU A 52 -2.98 -33.58 8.60
C GLU A 52 -3.35 -32.61 9.73
N ARG A 53 -2.98 -31.32 9.62
CA ARG A 53 -3.40 -30.31 10.59
C ARG A 53 -4.92 -30.18 10.66
N ILE A 54 -5.55 -30.04 9.52
CA ILE A 54 -7.01 -29.98 9.41
C ILE A 54 -7.66 -31.21 10.04
N TYR A 55 -7.14 -32.39 9.74
CA TYR A 55 -7.65 -33.64 10.32
C TYR A 55 -7.54 -33.64 11.85
N CYS A 56 -6.39 -33.26 12.40
CA CYS A 56 -6.16 -33.20 13.85
C CYS A 56 -7.10 -32.18 14.52
N LEU A 57 -7.28 -31.00 13.93
CA LEU A 57 -8.17 -29.96 14.43
C LEU A 57 -9.64 -30.39 14.35
N GLN A 58 -10.07 -31.04 13.27
CA GLN A 58 -11.42 -31.61 13.13
C GLN A 58 -11.69 -32.70 14.18
N LYS A 59 -10.68 -33.54 14.45
CA LYS A 59 -10.77 -34.55 15.53
C LYS A 59 -10.90 -33.90 16.90
N THR A 60 -10.16 -32.82 17.14
CA THR A 60 -10.29 -32.06 18.40
C THR A 60 -11.72 -31.54 18.58
N ILE A 61 -12.32 -30.93 17.53
CA ILE A 61 -13.70 -30.41 17.58
C ILE A 61 -14.73 -31.54 17.70
N GLN A 62 -14.49 -32.67 17.05
CA GLN A 62 -15.36 -33.84 17.19
C GLN A 62 -15.44 -34.33 18.65
N LEU A 63 -14.33 -34.27 19.37
CA LEU A 63 -14.23 -34.68 20.77
C LEU A 63 -14.65 -33.59 21.75
N GLU A 64 -14.38 -32.32 21.40
CA GLU A 64 -14.68 -31.15 22.22
C GLU A 64 -15.19 -30.02 21.31
N PRO A 65 -16.51 -29.92 21.00
CA PRO A 65 -17.06 -28.96 20.04
C PRO A 65 -16.82 -27.49 20.37
N GLY A 66 -16.62 -27.17 21.65
CA GLY A 66 -16.35 -25.81 22.14
C GLY A 66 -14.87 -25.43 22.21
N ASN A 67 -13.95 -26.24 21.68
CA ASN A 67 -12.53 -25.95 21.75
C ASN A 67 -12.14 -24.79 20.85
N ARG A 68 -11.94 -23.60 21.46
CA ARG A 68 -11.65 -22.36 20.75
C ARG A 68 -10.35 -22.41 19.96
N ALA A 69 -9.31 -23.09 20.48
CA ALA A 69 -8.03 -23.19 19.79
C ALA A 69 -8.15 -24.01 18.49
N ALA A 70 -8.90 -25.12 18.52
CA ALA A 70 -9.15 -25.92 17.34
C ALA A 70 -10.05 -25.20 16.31
N LEU A 71 -11.08 -24.46 16.77
CA LEU A 71 -11.91 -23.64 15.92
C LEU A 71 -11.10 -22.53 15.22
N LEU A 72 -10.24 -21.85 15.97
CA LEU A 72 -9.32 -20.85 15.42
C LEU A 72 -8.35 -21.47 14.40
N GLY A 73 -7.81 -22.64 14.70
CA GLY A 73 -6.92 -23.37 13.78
C GLY A 73 -7.61 -23.70 12.45
N LEU A 74 -8.87 -24.17 12.45
CA LEU A 74 -9.62 -24.44 11.21
C LEU A 74 -10.02 -23.17 10.45
N LEU A 75 -10.21 -22.06 11.14
CA LEU A 75 -10.42 -20.77 10.52
C LEU A 75 -9.14 -20.29 9.80
N LEU A 76 -7.98 -20.47 10.43
CA LEU A 76 -6.68 -20.13 9.86
C LEU A 76 -6.31 -21.00 8.64
N GLU A 77 -6.71 -22.28 8.65
CA GLU A 77 -6.53 -23.21 7.52
C GLU A 77 -7.63 -23.03 6.43
N GLY A 78 -8.51 -22.01 6.55
CA GLY A 78 -9.52 -21.68 5.54
C GLY A 78 -10.67 -22.70 5.38
N VAL A 79 -10.76 -23.70 6.27
CA VAL A 79 -11.77 -24.77 6.19
C VAL A 79 -13.12 -24.36 6.74
N ARG A 80 -13.16 -23.35 7.60
CA ARG A 80 -14.37 -22.83 8.22
C ARG A 80 -14.41 -21.31 8.12
N GLY A 81 -15.52 -20.76 7.62
CA GLY A 81 -15.76 -19.33 7.66
C GLY A 81 -16.03 -18.82 9.08
N PRO A 82 -15.89 -17.51 9.35
CA PRO A 82 -16.22 -16.92 10.64
C PRO A 82 -17.70 -17.18 10.95
N ASP A 83 -17.95 -17.87 12.04
CA ASP A 83 -19.31 -18.18 12.52
C ASP A 83 -19.77 -17.07 13.46
N LYS A 84 -21.09 -16.79 13.51
CA LYS A 84 -21.67 -15.72 14.35
C LYS A 84 -21.37 -15.91 15.85
N ASP A 85 -21.09 -17.13 16.26
CA ASP A 85 -20.72 -17.48 17.65
C ASP A 85 -19.21 -17.39 17.92
N PHE A 86 -18.39 -17.17 16.89
CA PHE A 86 -16.96 -16.97 17.00
C PHE A 86 -16.60 -15.54 16.61
N GLN A 87 -17.09 -14.59 17.37
CA GLN A 87 -16.51 -13.26 17.34
C GLN A 87 -15.09 -13.37 17.93
N PRO A 88 -14.05 -12.83 17.23
CA PRO A 88 -12.79 -12.56 17.88
C PRO A 88 -13.11 -11.79 19.16
N ILE A 89 -12.48 -12.15 20.27
CA ILE A 89 -12.68 -11.54 21.59
C ILE A 89 -13.02 -10.08 21.36
N PRO A 90 -14.21 -9.58 21.81
CA PRO A 90 -14.54 -8.19 21.61
C PRO A 90 -13.34 -7.42 22.18
N VAL A 91 -12.61 -6.75 21.32
CA VAL A 91 -11.65 -5.75 21.77
C VAL A 91 -12.56 -4.81 22.54
N LEU A 92 -12.56 -4.93 23.88
CA LEU A 92 -13.21 -3.96 24.75
C LEU A 92 -12.82 -2.61 24.14
N PRO A 93 -13.78 -1.76 23.77
CA PRO A 93 -13.47 -0.48 23.20
C PRO A 93 -12.53 0.17 24.20
N ARG A 94 -11.24 0.10 23.92
CA ARG A 94 -10.23 0.85 24.68
C ARG A 94 -10.64 2.27 24.45
N ASN A 95 -11.18 2.87 25.50
CA ASN A 95 -11.56 4.26 25.49
C ASN A 95 -10.23 5.01 25.31
N TRP A 96 -9.79 5.13 24.05
CA TRP A 96 -8.50 5.75 23.67
C TRP A 96 -8.40 7.18 24.20
N LYS A 97 -9.55 7.84 24.48
CA LYS A 97 -9.62 9.11 25.20
C LYS A 97 -9.06 9.01 26.61
N ASP A 98 -9.10 7.86 27.27
CA ASP A 98 -8.56 7.68 28.61
C ASP A 98 -7.08 7.25 28.57
N ALA A 99 -6.62 6.59 27.51
CA ALA A 99 -5.20 6.31 27.29
C ALA A 99 -4.39 7.60 26.99
N TYR A 100 -5.01 8.58 26.32
CA TYR A 100 -4.39 9.90 26.08
C TYR A 100 -4.29 10.77 27.33
N LYS A 101 -5.09 10.52 28.35
CA LYS A 101 -5.03 11.27 29.61
C LYS A 101 -3.87 10.86 30.54
N THR A 102 -3.28 9.67 30.34
CA THR A 102 -2.22 9.15 31.20
C THR A 102 -0.79 9.49 30.75
N THR A 103 -0.60 9.90 29.49
CA THR A 103 0.66 10.47 29.02
C THR A 103 0.56 11.99 29.02
N GLY A 104 0.76 12.57 30.18
CA GLY A 104 0.72 14.03 30.39
C GLY A 104 1.87 14.77 29.71
N LEU A 105 1.96 14.72 28.40
CA LEU A 105 2.67 15.69 27.60
C LEU A 105 1.76 16.90 27.40
N LYS A 106 1.77 17.80 28.41
CA LYS A 106 1.23 19.15 28.25
C LYS A 106 1.83 19.74 26.98
N SER A 107 0.99 20.09 26.02
CA SER A 107 1.38 20.92 24.88
C SER A 107 2.09 22.17 25.42
N ARG A 108 3.39 22.27 25.22
CA ARG A 108 4.15 23.44 25.59
C ARG A 108 3.66 24.60 24.71
N PRO A 109 3.25 25.74 25.33
CA PRO A 109 2.78 26.88 24.56
C PRO A 109 3.91 27.36 23.64
N LYS A 110 3.57 27.66 22.37
CA LYS A 110 4.50 28.15 21.32
C LYS A 110 5.40 29.33 21.74
N THR A 111 5.07 30.01 22.80
CA THR A 111 5.86 31.07 23.43
C THR A 111 7.17 30.58 24.04
N ILE A 112 7.22 29.38 24.63
CA ILE A 112 8.45 28.84 25.25
C ILE A 112 9.48 28.48 24.17
N PHE A 113 9.03 28.00 22.99
CA PHE A 113 9.94 27.66 21.89
C PHE A 113 10.63 28.91 21.30
N ARG A 114 9.93 30.03 21.22
CA ARG A 114 10.53 31.32 20.81
C ARG A 114 11.56 31.82 21.81
N PHE A 115 11.29 31.71 23.11
CA PHE A 115 12.25 32.09 24.17
C PHE A 115 13.50 31.18 24.14
N ALA A 116 13.36 29.88 23.89
CA ALA A 116 14.50 28.96 23.80
C ALA A 116 15.42 29.30 22.61
N ILE A 117 14.86 29.73 21.47
CA ILE A 117 15.63 30.18 20.30
C ILE A 117 16.41 31.45 20.61
N TYR A 118 15.79 32.42 21.28
CA TYR A 118 16.48 33.68 21.67
C TYR A 118 17.60 33.45 22.71
N ILE A 119 17.39 32.55 23.66
CA ILE A 119 18.44 32.17 24.62
C ILE A 119 19.58 31.41 23.93
N GLY A 120 19.28 30.48 23.00
CA GLY A 120 20.28 29.78 22.21
C GLY A 120 21.11 30.71 21.33
N ALA A 121 20.48 31.68 20.68
CA ALA A 121 21.15 32.68 19.86
C ALA A 121 22.03 33.61 20.70
N SER A 122 21.54 34.00 21.89
CA SER A 122 22.32 34.84 22.83
C SER A 122 23.55 34.12 23.36
N LEU A 123 23.44 32.81 23.67
CA LEU A 123 24.59 31.99 24.12
C LEU A 123 25.61 31.77 23.02
N LEU A 124 25.18 31.64 21.75
CA LEU A 124 26.08 31.56 20.60
C LEU A 124 26.84 32.85 20.37
N VAL A 125 26.19 34.00 20.48
CA VAL A 125 26.86 35.32 20.39
C VAL A 125 27.88 35.53 21.52
N ILE A 126 27.53 35.17 22.75
CA ILE A 126 28.44 35.23 23.89
C ILE A 126 29.62 34.26 23.70
N GLY A 127 29.37 33.06 23.19
CA GLY A 127 30.43 32.08 22.85
C GLY A 127 31.39 32.59 21.77
N PHE A 128 30.90 33.26 20.74
CA PHE A 128 31.75 33.89 19.73
C PHE A 128 32.56 35.06 20.25
N ILE A 129 32.00 35.88 21.15
CA ILE A 129 32.71 37.00 21.76
C ILE A 129 33.80 36.49 22.71
N THR A 130 33.51 35.44 23.49
CA THR A 130 34.51 34.84 24.41
C THR A 130 35.62 34.11 23.67
N LEU A 131 35.35 33.42 22.55
CA LEU A 131 36.38 32.81 21.70
C LEU A 131 37.25 33.88 21.00
N GLY A 132 36.65 34.99 20.57
CA GLY A 132 37.39 36.10 19.94
C GLY A 132 38.31 36.87 20.89
N ILE A 133 37.93 36.94 22.17
CA ILE A 133 38.74 37.69 23.18
C ILE A 133 39.77 36.78 23.86
N LEU A 134 39.48 35.50 24.10
CA LEU A 134 40.34 34.54 24.79
C LEU A 134 41.22 33.67 23.83
N GLY A 135 40.88 33.61 22.56
CA GLY A 135 41.64 32.83 21.55
C GLY A 135 43.14 33.16 21.48
N PRO A 136 43.53 34.44 21.56
CA PRO A 136 44.96 34.80 21.53
C PRO A 136 45.75 34.44 22.78
N TRP A 137 45.05 34.16 23.92
CA TRP A 137 45.69 33.81 25.20
C TRP A 137 45.94 32.32 25.38
N ILE A 138 45.15 31.45 24.74
CA ILE A 138 45.24 29.99 24.86
C ILE A 138 46.35 29.43 23.95
N SER A 139 46.70 30.12 22.86
CA SER A 139 47.78 29.70 21.94
C SER A 139 49.20 29.91 22.46
N ARG A 140 49.35 30.42 23.69
CA ARG A 140 50.69 30.69 24.27
C ARG A 140 51.14 29.73 25.39
N ALA A 141 50.29 28.74 25.76
CA ALA A 141 50.59 27.80 26.83
C ALA A 141 50.49 26.35 26.31
N GLY A 142 51.39 25.91 25.49
CA GLY A 142 51.34 24.55 24.96
C GLY A 142 52.59 24.05 24.23
N ASN A 143 53.78 24.53 24.65
CA ASN A 143 55.02 23.85 24.26
C ASN A 143 55.63 23.24 25.53
N ILE A 144 55.23 22.04 25.90
CA ILE A 144 55.97 21.16 26.80
C ILE A 144 56.21 19.83 26.08
N ALA A 145 57.50 19.55 26.00
CA ALA A 145 58.22 18.46 25.42
C ALA A 145 57.55 17.10 25.35
N GLY A 146 57.67 16.47 24.20
CA GLY A 146 57.41 15.07 24.01
C GLY A 146 58.39 14.18 24.73
N GLU A 147 57.90 13.26 25.55
CA GLU A 147 58.66 12.09 25.95
C GLU A 147 58.32 10.93 24.99
N HIS A 148 59.37 10.48 24.30
CA HIS A 148 59.35 9.28 23.49
C HIS A 148 59.31 8.04 24.39
N PHE A 149 58.17 7.36 24.46
CA PHE A 149 58.12 5.99 24.98
C PHE A 149 58.53 5.02 23.88
N THR A 150 59.73 4.49 23.94
CA THR A 150 60.15 3.31 23.19
C THR A 150 59.54 2.07 23.83
N VAL A 151 58.57 1.47 23.16
CA VAL A 151 58.05 0.15 23.52
C VAL A 151 58.93 -0.91 22.92
N THR A 152 59.74 -1.58 23.74
CA THR A 152 60.47 -2.80 23.35
C THR A 152 59.48 -3.97 23.25
N PRO A 153 59.45 -4.71 22.13
CA PRO A 153 58.61 -5.89 22.04
C PRO A 153 59.23 -7.03 22.87
N ILE A 154 58.49 -7.47 23.89
CA ILE A 154 58.84 -8.68 24.64
C ILE A 154 58.20 -9.86 23.87
N PHE A 155 59.06 -10.63 23.19
CA PHE A 155 58.67 -11.93 22.67
C PHE A 155 58.64 -12.93 23.84
N ASN A 156 57.46 -13.25 24.34
CA ASN A 156 57.24 -14.42 25.20
C ASN A 156 56.97 -15.63 24.31
N THR A 157 57.93 -16.51 24.19
CA THR A 157 57.72 -17.87 23.71
C THR A 157 56.82 -18.59 24.72
N LEU A 158 55.57 -18.78 24.34
CA LEU A 158 54.63 -19.62 25.11
C LEU A 158 54.98 -21.09 24.84
N GLU A 159 55.47 -21.73 25.84
CA GLU A 159 55.50 -23.20 25.94
C GLU A 159 54.06 -23.72 25.88
N ALA A 160 53.90 -24.83 25.15
CA ALA A 160 52.63 -25.54 25.01
C ALA A 160 52.09 -25.99 26.39
N THR A 161 51.13 -25.32 26.91
CA THR A 161 50.42 -25.71 28.13
C THR A 161 49.14 -26.43 27.79
N ALA A 162 48.96 -27.56 28.48
CA ALA A 162 47.90 -28.54 28.46
C ALA A 162 46.50 -28.03 28.15
N THR A 163 45.84 -28.80 27.32
CA THR A 163 44.39 -28.83 27.05
C THR A 163 43.55 -28.60 28.30
N LEU A 164 42.99 -27.41 28.46
CA LEU A 164 41.94 -27.16 29.43
C LEU A 164 40.65 -27.75 28.87
N LEU A 165 40.07 -28.67 29.64
CA LEU A 165 38.72 -29.18 29.43
C LEU A 165 37.73 -28.00 29.32
N PRO A 166 36.73 -28.08 28.42
CA PRO A 166 35.76 -27.01 28.26
C PRO A 166 34.96 -26.85 29.57
N THR A 167 35.18 -25.76 30.27
CA THR A 167 34.34 -25.33 31.36
C THR A 167 32.97 -25.03 30.80
N ASN A 168 31.95 -25.75 31.29
CA ASN A 168 30.55 -25.41 31.04
C ASN A 168 30.22 -24.08 31.71
N THR A 169 30.59 -22.99 31.07
CA THR A 169 30.05 -21.66 31.41
C THR A 169 28.64 -21.65 30.87
N PRO A 170 27.61 -21.44 31.69
CA PRO A 170 26.25 -21.30 31.18
C PRO A 170 26.23 -20.07 30.26
N ARG A 171 25.96 -20.34 28.99
CA ARG A 171 25.76 -19.30 27.99
C ARG A 171 24.58 -18.44 28.48
N VAL A 172 24.85 -17.20 28.84
CA VAL A 172 23.79 -16.24 29.11
C VAL A 172 23.04 -16.10 27.79
N VAL A 173 21.89 -16.76 27.69
CA VAL A 173 20.97 -16.58 26.59
C VAL A 173 20.37 -15.21 26.82
N THR A 174 20.88 -14.20 26.16
CA THR A 174 20.18 -12.91 26.03
C THR A 174 18.79 -13.23 25.47
N PRO A 175 17.72 -12.83 26.17
CA PRO A 175 16.39 -13.07 25.65
C PRO A 175 16.32 -12.39 24.27
N THR A 176 16.02 -13.18 23.25
CA THR A 176 15.69 -12.66 21.92
C THR A 176 14.63 -11.58 22.12
N PRO A 177 14.80 -10.36 21.61
CA PRO A 177 13.81 -9.31 21.77
C PRO A 177 12.47 -9.85 21.27
N THR A 178 11.49 -9.88 22.18
CA THR A 178 10.14 -10.33 21.84
C THR A 178 9.58 -9.30 20.89
N PHE A 179 9.35 -9.70 19.66
CA PHE A 179 8.76 -8.83 18.64
C PHE A 179 7.37 -8.39 19.12
N ILE A 180 7.21 -7.08 19.39
CA ILE A 180 5.95 -6.48 19.86
C ILE A 180 5.20 -5.96 18.62
N GLY A 181 4.75 -6.87 17.77
CA GLY A 181 4.01 -6.53 16.56
C GLY A 181 3.23 -7.73 16.03
N PRO A 182 2.46 -7.57 14.95
CA PRO A 182 1.90 -8.72 14.25
C PRO A 182 3.07 -9.57 13.76
N THR A 183 2.93 -10.89 13.90
CA THR A 183 3.99 -11.82 13.47
C THR A 183 4.25 -11.63 11.98
N PRO A 184 5.48 -11.34 11.56
CA PRO A 184 5.80 -11.08 10.15
C PRO A 184 5.39 -12.23 9.24
N LEU A 185 5.01 -11.95 7.99
CA LEU A 185 4.60 -12.95 7.02
C LEU A 185 5.63 -14.06 6.83
N TRP A 186 6.91 -13.73 6.82
CA TRP A 186 8.01 -14.70 6.67
C TRP A 186 8.13 -15.70 7.83
N MET A 187 7.47 -15.47 8.96
CA MET A 187 7.38 -16.45 10.06
C MET A 187 6.31 -17.53 9.83
N PHE A 188 5.31 -17.22 8.99
CA PHE A 188 4.20 -18.14 8.70
C PHE A 188 4.30 -18.78 7.33
N LEU A 189 4.94 -18.09 6.40
CA LEU A 189 5.10 -18.51 5.02
C LEU A 189 6.58 -18.81 4.79
N GLU A 190 6.87 -19.97 4.22
CA GLU A 190 8.21 -20.28 3.76
C GLU A 190 8.46 -19.43 2.50
N SER A 191 9.50 -18.58 2.54
CA SER A 191 9.96 -17.90 1.35
C SER A 191 10.43 -18.95 0.35
N THR A 192 9.78 -19.02 -0.79
CA THR A 192 10.18 -19.90 -1.90
C THR A 192 11.36 -19.31 -2.66
N TYR A 193 11.62 -18.02 -2.47
CA TYR A 193 12.73 -17.30 -3.07
C TYR A 193 14.00 -17.46 -2.24
N THR A 194 15.05 -17.97 -2.87
CA THR A 194 16.39 -18.00 -2.26
C THR A 194 16.99 -16.60 -2.38
N PRO A 195 17.28 -15.90 -1.28
CA PRO A 195 17.90 -14.58 -1.36
C PRO A 195 19.21 -14.69 -2.13
N THR A 196 19.48 -13.71 -2.98
CA THR A 196 20.71 -13.64 -3.76
C THR A 196 21.91 -13.73 -2.80
N PRO A 197 22.79 -14.72 -2.95
CA PRO A 197 23.91 -14.87 -2.03
C PRO A 197 24.81 -13.65 -2.13
N LEU A 198 25.45 -13.30 -1.01
CA LEU A 198 26.45 -12.28 -1.00
C LEU A 198 27.54 -12.61 -2.05
N TYR A 199 27.88 -11.66 -2.92
CA TYR A 199 28.88 -11.89 -3.94
C TYR A 199 30.23 -12.24 -3.30
N VAL A 200 30.77 -13.39 -3.67
CA VAL A 200 32.09 -13.86 -3.21
C VAL A 200 32.94 -14.11 -4.43
N ASN A 201 33.88 -13.19 -4.74
CA ASN A 201 34.69 -13.28 -5.94
C ASN A 201 35.91 -14.20 -5.75
N THR A 202 36.62 -14.07 -4.65
CA THR A 202 37.82 -14.83 -4.38
C THR A 202 37.82 -15.47 -3.00
N PRO A 203 38.17 -16.75 -2.87
CA PRO A 203 38.31 -17.36 -1.56
C PRO A 203 39.58 -16.79 -0.87
N HIS A 204 39.41 -16.26 0.36
CA HIS A 204 40.50 -15.82 1.23
C HIS A 204 40.83 -16.91 2.28
N PRO A 205 41.52 -18.00 1.89
CA PRO A 205 41.68 -19.15 2.78
C PRO A 205 42.63 -18.87 3.94
N VAL A 206 43.47 -17.85 3.84
CA VAL A 206 44.52 -17.53 4.81
C VAL A 206 44.05 -16.53 5.87
N THR A 207 43.08 -15.67 5.53
CA THR A 207 42.64 -14.59 6.42
C THR A 207 41.55 -15.08 7.36
N GLU A 208 41.92 -15.38 8.59
CA GLU A 208 40.97 -15.88 9.61
C GLU A 208 39.91 -14.81 9.96
N ALA A 209 40.30 -13.53 9.94
CA ALA A 209 39.39 -12.41 10.14
C ALA A 209 38.30 -12.35 9.07
N TYR A 210 38.61 -12.56 7.79
CA TYR A 210 37.61 -12.62 6.72
C TYR A 210 36.60 -13.73 6.97
N ARG A 211 37.04 -14.95 7.33
CA ARG A 211 36.14 -16.07 7.63
C ARG A 211 35.26 -15.81 8.88
N ALA A 212 35.85 -15.12 9.88
CA ALA A 212 35.07 -14.71 11.05
C ALA A 212 33.98 -13.70 10.67
N GLY A 213 34.31 -12.71 9.85
CA GLY A 213 33.35 -11.72 9.34
C GLY A 213 32.20 -12.37 8.54
N ILE A 214 32.53 -13.32 7.63
CA ILE A 214 31.46 -14.06 6.91
C ILE A 214 30.59 -14.89 7.85
N ARG A 215 31.15 -15.47 8.92
CA ARG A 215 30.33 -16.17 9.94
C ARG A 215 29.43 -15.20 10.69
N SER A 216 29.92 -14.02 11.04
CA SER A 216 29.09 -12.98 11.69
C SER A 216 27.98 -12.48 10.75
N PHE A 217 28.24 -12.35 9.46
CA PHE A 217 27.22 -12.08 8.44
C PHE A 217 26.10 -13.14 8.46
N LEU A 218 26.46 -14.43 8.43
CA LEU A 218 25.48 -15.52 8.46
C LEU A 218 24.68 -15.55 9.76
N ASN A 219 25.27 -15.07 10.87
CA ASN A 219 24.60 -14.91 12.16
C ASN A 219 23.80 -13.60 12.28
N ARG A 220 23.84 -12.74 11.23
CA ARG A 220 23.24 -11.39 11.22
C ARG A 220 23.82 -10.44 12.27
N ASP A 221 25.05 -10.67 12.71
CA ASP A 221 25.80 -9.78 13.59
C ASP A 221 26.68 -8.87 12.73
N TYR A 222 26.05 -7.83 12.20
CA TYR A 222 26.71 -6.92 11.26
C TYR A 222 27.80 -6.03 11.90
N PRO A 223 27.64 -5.54 13.14
CA PRO A 223 28.71 -4.85 13.84
C PRO A 223 29.94 -5.73 14.06
N GLU A 224 29.76 -7.01 14.41
CA GLU A 224 30.85 -7.96 14.56
C GLU A 224 31.47 -8.29 13.18
N MET A 225 30.66 -8.40 12.12
CA MET A 225 31.13 -8.52 10.74
C MET A 225 32.06 -7.35 10.38
N ALA A 226 31.64 -6.10 10.64
CA ALA A 226 32.45 -4.92 10.35
C ALA A 226 33.80 -4.96 11.09
N PHE A 227 33.79 -5.31 12.38
CA PHE A 227 35.01 -5.45 13.17
C PHE A 227 36.00 -6.45 12.56
N PHE A 228 35.53 -7.62 12.14
CA PHE A 228 36.41 -8.61 11.51
C PHE A 228 36.83 -8.22 10.08
N MET A 229 35.93 -7.58 9.30
CA MET A 229 36.28 -7.10 7.97
C MET A 229 37.32 -5.96 8.02
N GLU A 230 37.27 -5.06 9.01
CA GLU A 230 38.33 -4.08 9.24
C GLU A 230 39.69 -4.75 9.49
N GLN A 231 39.73 -5.86 10.23
CA GLN A 231 40.97 -6.61 10.43
C GLN A 231 41.45 -7.28 9.13
N ALA A 232 40.52 -7.82 8.35
CA ALA A 232 40.82 -8.42 7.06
C ALA A 232 41.43 -7.38 6.08
N VAL A 233 40.84 -6.18 6.01
CA VAL A 233 41.36 -5.05 5.20
C VAL A 233 42.78 -4.66 5.62
N ARG A 234 43.11 -4.65 6.93
CA ARG A 234 44.47 -4.37 7.39
C ARG A 234 45.45 -5.41 6.93
N SER A 235 45.04 -6.66 6.76
CA SER A 235 45.88 -7.77 6.31
C SER A 235 46.01 -7.80 4.79
N GLU A 236 44.98 -7.46 4.07
CA GLU A 236 44.87 -7.48 2.61
C GLU A 236 44.21 -6.19 2.10
N PRO A 237 44.93 -5.03 2.16
CA PRO A 237 44.34 -3.73 1.81
C PRO A 237 43.99 -3.58 0.33
N ASP A 238 44.67 -4.32 -0.54
CA ASP A 238 44.53 -4.27 -1.99
C ASP A 238 43.52 -5.32 -2.51
N SER A 239 42.57 -5.77 -1.65
CA SER A 239 41.55 -6.72 -2.00
C SER A 239 40.18 -6.01 -2.13
N ALA A 240 39.69 -5.89 -3.37
CA ALA A 240 38.46 -5.17 -3.65
C ALA A 240 37.22 -5.83 -3.00
N ASP A 241 37.19 -7.16 -2.96
CA ASP A 241 36.08 -7.90 -2.36
C ASP A 241 36.04 -7.80 -0.83
N ILE A 242 37.22 -7.74 -0.16
CA ILE A 242 37.25 -7.50 1.29
C ILE A 242 36.76 -6.08 1.61
N GLN A 243 37.17 -5.07 0.83
CA GLN A 243 36.66 -3.71 0.96
C GLN A 243 35.15 -3.65 0.72
N TYR A 244 34.67 -4.37 -0.29
CA TYR A 244 33.23 -4.49 -0.56
C TYR A 244 32.48 -5.11 0.63
N HIS A 245 32.96 -6.23 1.18
CA HIS A 245 32.32 -6.86 2.34
C HIS A 245 32.36 -5.99 3.60
N LEU A 246 33.40 -5.15 3.74
CA LEU A 246 33.43 -4.13 4.79
C LEU A 246 32.33 -3.08 4.56
N GLY A 247 32.16 -2.66 3.32
CA GLY A 247 31.07 -1.75 2.92
C GLY A 247 29.68 -2.35 3.24
N GLU A 248 29.45 -3.62 2.87
CA GLU A 248 28.21 -4.34 3.21
C GLU A 248 27.97 -4.41 4.73
N ALA A 249 29.04 -4.67 5.50
CA ALA A 249 28.93 -4.72 6.95
C ALA A 249 28.50 -3.38 7.54
N TYR A 250 29.07 -2.27 7.07
CA TYR A 250 28.68 -0.94 7.51
C TYR A 250 27.29 -0.56 7.04
N LEU A 251 26.92 -0.89 5.79
CA LEU A 251 25.60 -0.59 5.26
C LEU A 251 24.50 -1.29 6.07
N LEU A 252 24.69 -2.58 6.35
CA LEU A 252 23.77 -3.38 7.16
C LEU A 252 23.78 -3.01 8.65
N SER A 253 24.84 -2.34 9.13
CA SER A 253 24.88 -1.76 10.49
C SER A 253 24.24 -0.38 10.56
N GLY A 254 23.75 0.18 9.45
CA GLY A 254 23.14 1.51 9.40
C GLY A 254 24.17 2.66 9.43
N GLU A 255 25.39 2.42 8.93
CA GLU A 255 26.47 3.40 8.83
C GLU A 255 26.84 3.67 7.35
N PRO A 256 25.92 4.28 6.56
CA PRO A 256 26.05 4.38 5.10
C PRO A 256 27.24 5.23 4.66
N GLU A 257 27.68 6.24 5.45
CA GLU A 257 28.86 7.06 5.10
C GLU A 257 30.17 6.24 5.17
N LYS A 258 30.25 5.32 6.15
CA LYS A 258 31.41 4.42 6.22
C LYS A 258 31.36 3.36 5.12
N ALA A 259 30.15 2.88 4.80
CA ALA A 259 29.93 1.96 3.68
C ALA A 259 30.37 2.59 2.36
N LEU A 260 29.97 3.84 2.11
CA LEU A 260 30.36 4.61 0.92
C LEU A 260 31.89 4.65 0.77
N TYR A 261 32.60 5.00 1.85
CA TYR A 261 34.05 5.03 1.82
C TYR A 261 34.69 3.67 1.48
N ALA A 262 34.16 2.58 2.04
CA ALA A 262 34.66 1.24 1.79
C ALA A 262 34.40 0.80 0.32
N TYR A 263 33.22 1.12 -0.24
CA TYR A 263 32.94 0.84 -1.66
C TYR A 263 33.81 1.67 -2.61
N GLU A 264 34.05 2.94 -2.30
CA GLU A 264 35.00 3.76 -3.08
C GLU A 264 36.39 3.15 -3.07
N LYS A 265 36.87 2.64 -1.92
CA LYS A 265 38.14 1.91 -1.84
C LYS A 265 38.13 0.62 -2.65
N ALA A 266 37.02 -0.13 -2.65
CA ALA A 266 36.90 -1.31 -3.51
C ALA A 266 37.03 -0.95 -5.00
N ILE A 267 36.39 0.15 -5.43
CA ILE A 267 36.47 0.66 -6.81
C ILE A 267 37.89 1.18 -7.15
N GLU A 268 38.58 1.87 -6.23
CA GLU A 268 39.95 2.31 -6.40
C GLU A 268 40.88 1.12 -6.64
N VAL A 269 40.69 0.02 -5.91
CA VAL A 269 41.48 -1.21 -6.05
C VAL A 269 41.14 -1.94 -7.35
N ASN A 270 39.88 -2.05 -7.69
CA ASN A 270 39.44 -2.74 -8.90
C ASN A 270 38.23 -2.03 -9.53
N GLN A 271 38.49 -1.23 -10.57
CA GLN A 271 37.44 -0.49 -11.31
C GLN A 271 36.48 -1.40 -12.10
N SER A 272 36.80 -2.69 -12.26
CA SER A 272 35.91 -3.68 -12.91
C SER A 272 35.18 -4.55 -11.91
N PHE A 273 35.06 -4.11 -10.67
CA PHE A 273 34.34 -4.85 -9.62
C PHE A 273 32.90 -4.36 -9.48
N ALA A 274 31.99 -4.94 -10.27
CA ALA A 274 30.59 -4.54 -10.36
C ALA A 274 29.85 -4.41 -9.01
N PRO A 275 30.02 -5.34 -8.03
CA PRO A 275 29.34 -5.24 -6.75
C PRO A 275 29.65 -3.97 -5.96
N ALA A 276 30.84 -3.38 -6.12
CA ALA A 276 31.20 -2.15 -5.41
C ALA A 276 30.41 -0.93 -5.92
N TYR A 277 30.12 -0.85 -7.21
CA TYR A 277 29.27 0.19 -7.78
C TYR A 277 27.83 0.05 -7.28
N LEU A 278 27.29 -1.19 -7.27
CA LEU A 278 25.99 -1.47 -6.68
C LEU A 278 25.93 -1.07 -5.20
N GLY A 279 26.93 -1.46 -4.41
CA GLY A 279 27.02 -1.09 -3.00
C GLY A 279 27.11 0.42 -2.80
N ARG A 280 27.88 1.13 -3.65
CA ARG A 280 28.01 2.58 -3.62
C ARG A 280 26.68 3.27 -3.90
N ALA A 281 25.94 2.83 -4.93
CA ALA A 281 24.60 3.32 -5.25
C ALA A 281 23.65 3.19 -4.06
N ARG A 282 23.64 2.03 -3.39
CA ARG A 282 22.81 1.78 -2.20
C ARG A 282 23.22 2.69 -1.03
N ALA A 283 24.51 2.87 -0.78
CA ALA A 283 24.98 3.75 0.27
C ALA A 283 24.58 5.21 0.01
N LEU A 284 24.73 5.68 -1.24
CA LEU A 284 24.33 7.03 -1.64
C LEU A 284 22.83 7.25 -1.48
N SER A 285 22.00 6.31 -1.90
CA SER A 285 20.54 6.38 -1.73
C SER A 285 20.12 6.38 -0.25
N MET A 286 20.88 5.73 0.65
CA MET A 286 20.61 5.79 2.08
C MET A 286 21.01 7.13 2.72
N ILE A 287 22.06 7.78 2.20
CA ILE A 287 22.52 9.09 2.67
C ILE A 287 21.58 10.20 2.18
N ASP A 288 21.25 10.15 0.90
CA ASP A 288 20.40 11.11 0.23
C ASP A 288 19.44 10.34 -0.72
N PRO A 289 18.17 10.17 -0.34
CA PRO A 289 17.19 9.45 -1.17
C PRO A 289 16.94 10.07 -2.55
N ASP A 290 17.23 11.37 -2.72
CA ASP A 290 17.07 12.08 -3.99
C ASP A 290 18.35 12.06 -4.86
N PHE A 291 19.41 11.39 -4.39
CA PHE A 291 20.67 11.30 -5.11
C PHE A 291 20.51 10.46 -6.39
N ASP A 292 21.11 10.94 -7.49
CA ASP A 292 21.12 10.20 -8.76
C ASP A 292 22.09 9.02 -8.70
N ILE A 293 21.54 7.81 -8.58
CA ILE A 293 22.28 6.55 -8.53
C ILE A 293 22.31 5.79 -9.86
N GLU A 294 21.69 6.32 -10.92
CA GLU A 294 21.57 5.67 -12.23
C GLU A 294 22.94 5.34 -12.82
N SER A 295 23.90 6.28 -12.71
CA SER A 295 25.25 6.10 -13.25
C SER A 295 25.97 4.91 -12.63
N ASP A 296 25.87 4.71 -11.33
CA ASP A 296 26.52 3.61 -10.63
C ASP A 296 25.88 2.26 -10.97
N LEU A 297 24.55 2.21 -11.00
CA LEU A 297 23.81 0.99 -11.31
C LEU A 297 24.02 0.58 -12.77
N THR A 298 24.01 1.52 -13.71
CA THR A 298 24.30 1.24 -15.12
C THR A 298 25.74 0.79 -15.31
N GLN A 299 26.69 1.37 -14.59
CA GLN A 299 28.10 0.93 -14.61
C GLN A 299 28.26 -0.49 -14.05
N ALA A 300 27.54 -0.82 -12.96
CA ALA A 300 27.53 -2.17 -12.40
C ALA A 300 27.04 -3.20 -13.44
N ILE A 301 25.93 -2.89 -14.13
CA ILE A 301 25.35 -3.74 -15.18
C ILE A 301 26.29 -3.83 -16.41
N ALA A 302 26.97 -2.74 -16.78
CA ALA A 302 27.91 -2.74 -17.90
C ALA A 302 29.12 -3.63 -17.62
N ILE A 303 29.58 -3.70 -16.37
CA ILE A 303 30.70 -4.56 -15.94
C ILE A 303 30.21 -6.02 -15.82
N ASP A 304 29.11 -6.26 -15.16
CA ASP A 304 28.49 -7.59 -14.99
C ASP A 304 27.02 -7.57 -15.40
N PRO A 305 26.70 -7.93 -16.66
CA PRO A 305 25.34 -7.96 -17.16
C PRO A 305 24.42 -8.98 -16.46
N TYR A 306 24.99 -9.92 -15.70
CA TYR A 306 24.24 -10.95 -14.95
C TYR A 306 24.08 -10.61 -13.46
N LEU A 307 24.53 -9.45 -13.03
CA LEU A 307 24.34 -8.99 -11.65
C LEU A 307 22.88 -8.61 -11.40
N ALA A 308 22.07 -9.62 -11.07
CA ALA A 308 20.61 -9.51 -10.89
C ALA A 308 20.22 -8.35 -9.96
N ALA A 309 20.95 -8.18 -8.86
CA ALA A 309 20.66 -7.13 -7.89
C ALA A 309 20.77 -5.71 -8.47
N ALA A 310 21.74 -5.47 -9.39
CA ALA A 310 21.87 -4.16 -10.02
C ALA A 310 20.67 -3.85 -10.96
N HIS A 311 20.16 -4.86 -11.67
CA HIS A 311 18.96 -4.70 -12.47
C HIS A 311 17.74 -4.40 -11.60
N LEU A 312 17.55 -5.12 -10.49
CA LEU A 312 16.42 -4.91 -9.58
C LEU A 312 16.47 -3.51 -8.95
N ASP A 313 17.64 -3.06 -8.50
CA ASP A 313 17.80 -1.74 -7.89
C ASP A 313 17.58 -0.62 -8.93
N LEU A 314 18.05 -0.79 -10.18
CA LEU A 314 17.81 0.18 -11.25
C LEU A 314 16.33 0.24 -11.65
N ILE A 315 15.63 -0.91 -11.70
CA ILE A 315 14.18 -0.95 -11.92
C ILE A 315 13.47 -0.20 -10.79
N ALA A 316 13.80 -0.51 -9.54
CA ALA A 316 13.20 0.16 -8.37
C ALA A 316 13.45 1.68 -8.40
N TYR A 317 14.64 2.09 -8.82
CA TYR A 317 14.98 3.50 -8.99
C TYR A 317 14.12 4.18 -10.06
N TYR A 318 13.96 3.58 -11.25
CA TYR A 318 13.09 4.14 -12.28
C TYR A 318 11.60 4.19 -11.85
N LEU A 319 11.12 3.18 -11.13
CA LEU A 319 9.77 3.19 -10.57
C LEU A 319 9.59 4.34 -9.58
N SER A 320 10.57 4.58 -8.71
CA SER A 320 10.51 5.69 -7.73
C SER A 320 10.51 7.08 -8.38
N LEU A 321 11.09 7.21 -9.56
CA LEU A 321 11.09 8.45 -10.36
C LEU A 321 9.82 8.57 -11.24
N GLY A 322 8.96 7.56 -11.30
CA GLY A 322 7.81 7.52 -12.22
C GLY A 322 8.21 7.27 -13.68
N ASN A 323 9.43 6.81 -13.94
CA ASN A 323 9.93 6.48 -15.28
C ASN A 323 9.52 5.07 -15.69
N TYR A 324 8.20 4.83 -15.78
CA TYR A 324 7.62 3.50 -15.98
C TYR A 324 8.03 2.86 -17.31
N ASP A 325 8.13 3.64 -18.38
CA ASP A 325 8.56 3.13 -19.70
C ASP A 325 9.98 2.55 -19.66
N GLN A 326 10.91 3.23 -18.98
CA GLN A 326 12.29 2.75 -18.82
C GLN A 326 12.34 1.53 -17.90
N ALA A 327 11.53 1.51 -16.84
CA ALA A 327 11.40 0.36 -15.96
C ALA A 327 10.88 -0.88 -16.73
N LEU A 328 9.86 -0.73 -17.60
CA LEU A 328 9.31 -1.83 -18.41
C LEU A 328 10.34 -2.42 -19.37
N VAL A 329 11.13 -1.58 -20.06
CA VAL A 329 12.21 -2.05 -20.95
C VAL A 329 13.26 -2.86 -20.18
N LEU A 330 13.63 -2.38 -18.99
CA LEU A 330 14.62 -3.07 -18.16
C LEU A 330 14.06 -4.35 -17.54
N LEU A 331 12.77 -4.36 -17.14
CA LEU A 331 12.07 -5.53 -16.64
C LEU A 331 12.05 -6.67 -17.66
N GLU A 332 11.80 -6.38 -18.94
CA GLU A 332 11.81 -7.39 -20.00
C GLU A 332 13.22 -8.00 -20.17
N SER A 333 14.27 -7.20 -20.04
CA SER A 333 15.64 -7.71 -20.07
C SER A 333 16.00 -8.51 -18.82
N ALA A 334 15.61 -8.04 -17.64
CA ALA A 334 15.87 -8.69 -16.37
C ALA A 334 15.13 -10.03 -16.23
N LYS A 335 13.94 -10.16 -16.80
CA LYS A 335 13.18 -11.40 -16.87
C LYS A 335 13.94 -12.54 -17.57
N ASN A 336 14.79 -12.22 -18.53
CA ASN A 336 15.66 -13.20 -19.18
C ASN A 336 16.84 -13.65 -18.29
N ILE A 337 17.25 -12.82 -17.34
CA ILE A 337 18.38 -13.09 -16.42
C ILE A 337 17.91 -13.87 -15.20
N ILE A 338 16.76 -13.47 -14.64
CA ILE A 338 16.19 -14.03 -13.40
C ILE A 338 14.68 -14.31 -13.59
N PRO A 339 14.31 -15.27 -14.44
CA PRO A 339 12.91 -15.50 -14.85
C PRO A 339 11.95 -15.91 -13.72
N GLU A 340 12.48 -16.51 -12.65
CA GLU A 340 11.69 -16.96 -11.50
C GLU A 340 11.72 -15.97 -10.32
N SER A 341 12.23 -14.76 -10.53
CA SER A 341 12.27 -13.77 -9.45
C SER A 341 10.88 -13.15 -9.20
N PRO A 342 10.29 -13.34 -8.03
CA PRO A 342 9.00 -12.74 -7.72
C PRO A 342 9.04 -11.21 -7.72
N LEU A 343 10.20 -10.59 -7.43
CA LEU A 343 10.38 -9.14 -7.47
C LEU A 343 10.23 -8.57 -8.88
N ILE A 344 10.67 -9.31 -9.91
CA ILE A 344 10.47 -8.88 -11.31
C ILE A 344 8.98 -8.74 -11.61
N TYR A 345 8.18 -9.72 -11.21
CA TYR A 345 6.72 -9.67 -11.45
C TYR A 345 6.02 -8.63 -10.56
N ALA A 346 6.52 -8.41 -9.33
CA ALA A 346 6.01 -7.35 -8.47
C ALA A 346 6.25 -5.95 -9.07
N TYR A 347 7.47 -5.68 -9.54
CA TYR A 347 7.80 -4.43 -10.21
C TYR A 347 7.11 -4.28 -11.57
N LEU A 348 6.95 -5.39 -12.32
CA LEU A 348 6.21 -5.39 -13.58
C LEU A 348 4.74 -5.00 -13.35
N SER A 349 4.11 -5.57 -12.32
CA SER A 349 2.73 -5.22 -11.97
C SER A 349 2.57 -3.75 -11.59
N GLU A 350 3.53 -3.20 -10.84
CA GLU A 350 3.53 -1.78 -10.45
C GLU A 350 3.69 -0.87 -11.67
N ALA A 351 4.65 -1.17 -12.56
CA ALA A 351 4.85 -0.39 -13.78
C ALA A 351 3.63 -0.44 -14.71
N LEU A 352 3.07 -1.63 -14.95
CA LEU A 352 1.89 -1.81 -15.81
C LEU A 352 0.64 -1.13 -15.23
N MET A 353 0.47 -1.16 -13.91
CA MET A 353 -0.63 -0.46 -13.25
C MET A 353 -0.55 1.05 -13.49
N GLN A 354 0.64 1.63 -13.43
CA GLN A 354 0.85 3.07 -13.64
C GLN A 354 0.73 3.48 -15.11
N THR A 355 0.99 2.58 -16.05
CA THR A 355 0.78 2.81 -17.50
C THR A 355 -0.66 2.54 -17.95
N GLY A 356 -1.52 2.00 -17.07
CA GLY A 356 -2.93 1.74 -17.34
C GLY A 356 -3.24 0.35 -17.89
N ASP A 357 -2.25 -0.53 -18.02
CA ASP A 357 -2.42 -1.90 -18.51
C ASP A 357 -2.87 -2.83 -17.36
N TYR A 358 -4.04 -2.56 -16.79
CA TYR A 358 -4.53 -3.19 -15.55
C TYR A 358 -4.68 -4.71 -15.63
N GLU A 359 -5.05 -5.27 -16.80
CA GLU A 359 -5.21 -6.72 -16.97
C GLU A 359 -3.86 -7.43 -16.86
N GLN A 360 -2.84 -6.94 -17.57
CA GLN A 360 -1.48 -7.49 -17.50
C GLN A 360 -0.84 -7.23 -16.11
N ALA A 361 -1.12 -6.09 -15.50
CA ALA A 361 -0.69 -5.78 -14.15
C ALA A 361 -1.24 -6.79 -13.13
N LEU A 362 -2.52 -7.15 -13.25
CA LEU A 362 -3.15 -8.13 -12.36
C LEU A 362 -2.53 -9.53 -12.52
N GLU A 363 -2.27 -9.96 -13.77
CA GLU A 363 -1.60 -11.24 -14.04
C GLU A 363 -0.18 -11.27 -13.45
N ALA A 364 0.57 -10.20 -13.63
CA ALA A 364 1.92 -10.07 -13.07
C ALA A 364 1.88 -10.07 -11.53
N ALA A 365 0.96 -9.34 -10.90
CA ALA A 365 0.80 -9.32 -9.45
C ALA A 365 0.42 -10.70 -8.88
N GLN A 366 -0.45 -11.44 -9.55
CA GLN A 366 -0.82 -12.80 -9.19
C GLN A 366 0.38 -13.75 -9.30
N THR A 367 1.16 -13.63 -10.38
CA THR A 367 2.38 -14.41 -10.55
C THR A 367 3.39 -14.13 -9.43
N ALA A 368 3.61 -12.86 -9.07
CA ALA A 368 4.46 -12.47 -7.96
C ALA A 368 3.97 -13.09 -6.63
N TYR A 369 2.66 -13.04 -6.39
CA TYR A 369 2.03 -13.61 -5.21
C TYR A 369 2.17 -15.14 -5.14
N GLU A 370 2.02 -15.84 -6.26
CA GLU A 370 2.18 -17.29 -6.35
C GLU A 370 3.63 -17.73 -6.11
N LEU A 371 4.60 -16.95 -6.61
CA LEU A 371 6.03 -17.20 -6.43
C LEU A 371 6.49 -16.91 -5.00
N ASP A 372 6.05 -15.80 -4.41
CA ASP A 372 6.44 -15.43 -3.04
C ASP A 372 5.38 -14.58 -2.33
N GLN A 373 4.65 -15.19 -1.41
CA GLN A 373 3.63 -14.54 -0.59
C GLN A 373 4.20 -13.67 0.55
N THR A 374 5.53 -13.59 0.69
CA THR A 374 6.15 -12.75 1.71
C THR A 374 6.37 -11.32 1.24
N ILE A 375 6.21 -11.04 -0.06
CA ILE A 375 6.35 -9.70 -0.64
C ILE A 375 5.12 -8.85 -0.33
N LEU A 376 5.23 -8.03 0.68
CA LEU A 376 4.10 -7.28 1.22
C LEU A 376 3.47 -6.29 0.22
N ASN A 377 4.29 -5.62 -0.61
CA ASN A 377 3.78 -4.67 -1.61
C ASN A 377 2.85 -5.30 -2.64
N VAL A 378 3.02 -6.59 -2.94
CA VAL A 378 2.15 -7.32 -3.86
C VAL A 378 0.70 -7.34 -3.38
N TYR A 379 0.50 -7.40 -2.05
CA TYR A 379 -0.87 -7.35 -1.47
C TYR A 379 -1.54 -5.99 -1.71
N ARG A 380 -0.79 -4.89 -1.59
CA ARG A 380 -1.31 -3.56 -1.92
C ARG A 380 -1.70 -3.49 -3.40
N THR A 381 -0.79 -3.87 -4.29
CA THR A 381 -1.05 -3.84 -5.75
C THR A 381 -2.22 -4.74 -6.15
N LEU A 382 -2.31 -5.97 -5.59
CA LEU A 382 -3.47 -6.84 -5.81
C LEU A 382 -4.76 -6.22 -5.27
N GLY A 383 -4.69 -5.54 -4.13
CA GLY A 383 -5.82 -4.82 -3.56
C GLY A 383 -6.34 -3.74 -4.51
N GLU A 384 -5.46 -2.88 -5.00
CA GLU A 384 -5.80 -1.79 -5.92
C GLU A 384 -6.35 -2.31 -7.26
N LEU A 385 -5.67 -3.28 -7.87
CA LEU A 385 -6.09 -3.86 -9.14
C LEU A 385 -7.44 -4.59 -9.06
N ASN A 386 -7.69 -5.29 -7.95
CA ASN A 386 -9.00 -5.91 -7.72
C ASN A 386 -10.10 -4.88 -7.51
N LEU A 387 -9.80 -3.75 -6.86
CA LEU A 387 -10.77 -2.66 -6.72
C LEU A 387 -11.11 -2.05 -8.08
N LEU A 388 -10.11 -1.74 -8.90
CA LEU A 388 -10.29 -1.24 -10.27
C LEU A 388 -11.08 -2.21 -11.16
N SER A 389 -10.96 -3.52 -10.91
CA SER A 389 -11.72 -4.56 -11.60
C SER A 389 -13.13 -4.80 -11.02
N GLY A 390 -13.56 -4.01 -10.02
CA GLY A 390 -14.85 -4.18 -9.34
C GLY A 390 -14.90 -5.34 -8.33
N ASN A 391 -13.80 -6.04 -8.10
CA ASN A 391 -13.70 -7.16 -7.17
C ASN A 391 -13.47 -6.68 -5.72
N THR A 392 -14.35 -5.82 -5.20
CA THR A 392 -14.22 -5.14 -3.90
C THR A 392 -13.92 -6.08 -2.73
N ARG A 393 -14.47 -7.31 -2.77
CA ARG A 393 -14.23 -8.31 -1.73
C ARG A 393 -12.78 -8.80 -1.69
N GLN A 394 -12.17 -9.04 -2.86
CA GLN A 394 -10.77 -9.47 -2.93
C GLN A 394 -9.84 -8.29 -2.61
N ALA A 395 -10.14 -7.11 -3.13
CA ALA A 395 -9.45 -5.88 -2.83
C ALA A 395 -9.31 -5.68 -1.31
N ARG A 396 -10.43 -5.73 -0.60
CA ARG A 396 -10.47 -5.61 0.87
C ARG A 396 -9.59 -6.66 1.57
N ASN A 397 -9.66 -7.93 1.16
CA ASN A 397 -8.90 -9.00 1.81
C ASN A 397 -7.39 -8.78 1.67
N PHE A 398 -6.91 -8.39 0.50
CA PHE A 398 -5.49 -8.12 0.27
C PHE A 398 -5.03 -6.87 1.03
N MET A 399 -5.80 -5.80 1.01
CA MET A 399 -5.48 -4.56 1.73
C MET A 399 -5.48 -4.75 3.25
N GLU A 400 -6.40 -5.55 3.79
CA GLU A 400 -6.42 -5.88 5.23
C GLU A 400 -5.14 -6.58 5.66
N ILE A 401 -4.59 -7.50 4.82
CA ILE A 401 -3.32 -8.16 5.10
C ILE A 401 -2.19 -7.14 5.08
N TYR A 402 -2.11 -6.29 4.06
CA TYR A 402 -1.08 -5.25 3.96
C TYR A 402 -1.11 -4.30 5.16
N LEU A 403 -2.28 -3.74 5.49
CA LEU A 403 -2.46 -2.79 6.58
C LEU A 403 -2.22 -3.37 7.98
N ARG A 404 -2.21 -4.70 8.12
CA ARG A 404 -1.83 -5.37 9.36
C ARG A 404 -0.36 -5.14 9.70
N TYR A 405 0.49 -4.95 8.69
CA TYR A 405 1.93 -4.77 8.81
C TYR A 405 2.36 -3.32 8.57
N VAL A 406 1.71 -2.60 7.66
CA VAL A 406 1.98 -1.20 7.31
C VAL A 406 0.78 -0.37 7.73
N LYS A 407 0.84 0.21 8.92
CA LYS A 407 -0.28 0.96 9.51
C LYS A 407 -0.24 2.46 9.23
N ASP A 408 0.89 2.94 8.76
CA ASP A 408 1.21 4.34 8.52
C ASP A 408 1.14 4.73 7.04
N ASP A 409 0.43 3.95 6.22
CA ASP A 409 0.17 4.23 4.82
C ASP A 409 -1.24 4.84 4.64
N PRO A 410 -1.37 6.19 4.55
CA PRO A 410 -2.66 6.85 4.42
C PRO A 410 -3.37 6.51 3.10
N TYR A 411 -2.61 6.30 2.04
CA TYR A 411 -3.15 5.96 0.73
C TYR A 411 -3.89 4.60 0.79
N THR A 412 -3.23 3.56 1.31
CA THR A 412 -3.86 2.25 1.39
C THR A 412 -5.06 2.23 2.35
N TRP A 413 -5.04 3.02 3.46
CA TRP A 413 -6.22 3.18 4.30
C TRP A 413 -7.40 3.81 3.54
N ALA A 414 -7.14 4.82 2.69
CA ALA A 414 -8.17 5.47 1.88
C ALA A 414 -8.80 4.50 0.87
N ILE A 415 -7.96 3.73 0.14
CA ILE A 415 -8.43 2.73 -0.84
C ILE A 415 -9.14 1.56 -0.15
N TYR A 416 -8.68 1.12 1.02
CA TYR A 416 -9.36 0.11 1.82
C TYR A 416 -10.75 0.58 2.26
N GLY A 417 -10.85 1.83 2.71
CA GLY A 417 -12.11 2.48 3.03
C GLY A 417 -13.05 2.52 1.82
N GLN A 418 -12.53 2.84 0.64
CA GLN A 418 -13.30 2.82 -0.61
C GLN A 418 -13.82 1.41 -0.92
N ALA A 419 -12.97 0.38 -0.82
CA ALA A 419 -13.39 -1.00 -1.05
C ALA A 419 -14.48 -1.47 -0.07
N LEU A 420 -14.42 -1.01 1.19
CA LEU A 420 -15.46 -1.25 2.19
C LEU A 420 -16.77 -0.53 1.85
N PHE A 421 -16.68 0.71 1.41
CA PHE A 421 -17.82 1.56 1.03
C PHE A 421 -18.54 0.98 -0.19
N GLU A 422 -17.81 0.68 -1.26
CA GLU A 422 -18.36 0.11 -2.49
C GLU A 422 -18.91 -1.32 -2.32
N SER A 423 -18.39 -2.09 -1.35
CA SER A 423 -18.93 -3.44 -1.08
C SER A 423 -20.33 -3.44 -0.45
N GLY A 424 -20.81 -2.30 0.04
CA GLY A 424 -22.06 -2.12 0.74
C GLY A 424 -22.12 -2.74 2.14
N GLY A 425 -22.94 -2.20 3.01
CA GLY A 425 -23.21 -2.77 4.35
C GLY A 425 -22.09 -2.65 5.39
N GLN A 426 -20.97 -1.97 5.05
CA GLN A 426 -19.81 -1.79 5.94
C GLN A 426 -19.45 -0.31 6.13
N LEU A 427 -20.43 0.57 6.05
CA LEU A 427 -20.25 2.03 6.10
C LEU A 427 -19.48 2.51 7.34
N GLU A 428 -19.75 1.92 8.52
CA GLU A 428 -19.04 2.28 9.75
C GLU A 428 -17.55 1.94 9.67
N GLN A 429 -17.20 0.79 9.10
CA GLN A 429 -15.80 0.38 8.92
C GLN A 429 -15.10 1.24 7.86
N ALA A 430 -15.80 1.58 6.77
CA ALA A 430 -15.29 2.50 5.75
C ALA A 430 -14.97 3.88 6.37
N MET A 431 -15.88 4.42 7.17
CA MET A 431 -15.67 5.68 7.89
C MET A 431 -14.46 5.63 8.84
N GLN A 432 -14.25 4.51 9.53
CA GLN A 432 -13.06 4.33 10.37
C GLN A 432 -11.77 4.33 9.55
N ALA A 433 -11.78 3.65 8.40
CA ALA A 433 -10.63 3.62 7.49
C ALA A 433 -10.30 5.00 6.91
N PHE A 434 -11.32 5.75 6.46
CA PHE A 434 -11.14 7.13 5.98
C PHE A 434 -10.62 8.06 7.08
N ASN A 435 -11.12 7.91 8.31
CA ASN A 435 -10.62 8.70 9.44
C ASN A 435 -9.15 8.40 9.74
N LEU A 436 -8.72 7.12 9.69
CA LEU A 436 -7.32 6.76 9.86
C LEU A 436 -6.45 7.31 8.72
N ALA A 437 -6.93 7.24 7.49
CA ALA A 437 -6.23 7.85 6.36
C ALA A 437 -6.01 9.35 6.57
N LEU A 438 -7.04 10.07 7.04
CA LEU A 438 -6.98 11.51 7.27
C LEU A 438 -6.26 11.92 8.57
N GLU A 439 -6.15 11.02 9.55
CA GLU A 439 -5.26 11.21 10.70
C GLU A 439 -3.78 11.14 10.30
N LEU A 440 -3.44 10.33 9.28
CA LEU A 440 -2.09 10.17 8.75
C LEU A 440 -1.75 11.25 7.70
N ASP A 441 -2.71 11.57 6.83
CA ASP A 441 -2.62 12.63 5.83
C ASP A 441 -3.95 13.39 5.74
N GLU A 442 -4.02 14.57 6.37
CA GLU A 442 -5.22 15.41 6.38
C GLU A 442 -5.66 15.90 4.98
N ASN A 443 -4.78 15.78 4.00
CA ASN A 443 -4.98 16.23 2.63
C ASN A 443 -5.25 15.08 1.65
N SER A 444 -5.46 13.87 2.12
CA SER A 444 -5.76 12.72 1.27
C SER A 444 -7.03 12.94 0.45
N PHE A 445 -6.87 13.24 -0.84
CA PHE A 445 -7.99 13.48 -1.75
C PHE A 445 -8.97 12.31 -1.78
N ILE A 446 -8.47 11.07 -1.89
CA ILE A 446 -9.31 9.86 -1.97
C ILE A 446 -10.13 9.68 -0.69
N ALA A 447 -9.50 9.89 0.48
CA ALA A 447 -10.19 9.76 1.75
C ALA A 447 -11.26 10.84 1.94
N LEU A 448 -10.95 12.10 1.61
CA LEU A 448 -11.90 13.22 1.67
C LEU A 448 -13.07 13.02 0.73
N LEU A 449 -12.79 12.63 -0.53
CA LEU A 449 -13.82 12.38 -1.53
C LEU A 449 -14.79 11.28 -1.06
N ASN A 450 -14.27 10.12 -0.70
CA ASN A 450 -15.09 8.97 -0.36
C ASN A 450 -15.78 9.14 1.00
N ARG A 451 -15.13 9.78 2.01
CA ARG A 451 -15.79 10.10 3.28
C ARG A 451 -16.91 11.12 3.08
N GLY A 452 -16.73 12.08 2.18
CA GLY A 452 -17.77 13.00 1.79
C GLY A 452 -18.98 12.30 1.17
N TYR A 453 -18.77 11.31 0.30
CA TYR A 453 -19.85 10.47 -0.23
C TYR A 453 -20.50 9.60 0.85
N ALA A 454 -19.72 9.05 1.77
CA ALA A 454 -20.24 8.32 2.90
C ALA A 454 -21.13 9.20 3.81
N TYR A 455 -20.79 10.48 4.02
CA TYR A 455 -21.64 11.45 4.71
C TYR A 455 -22.92 11.77 3.94
N LEU A 456 -22.88 11.79 2.58
CA LEU A 456 -24.09 11.94 1.78
C LEU A 456 -25.07 10.78 2.02
N GLU A 457 -24.59 9.54 2.10
CA GLU A 457 -25.43 8.38 2.41
C GLU A 457 -26.00 8.43 3.83
N LEU A 458 -25.25 8.99 4.79
CA LEU A 458 -25.72 9.18 6.16
C LEU A 458 -26.68 10.35 6.34
N GLY A 459 -26.90 11.18 5.31
CA GLY A 459 -27.71 12.38 5.41
C GLY A 459 -27.01 13.55 6.12
N GLU A 460 -25.71 13.47 6.37
CA GLU A 460 -24.93 14.47 7.10
C GLU A 460 -24.37 15.55 6.14
N GLY A 461 -25.30 16.36 5.58
CA GLY A 461 -24.98 17.32 4.51
C GLY A 461 -23.84 18.28 4.84
N GLN A 462 -23.78 18.84 6.06
CA GLN A 462 -22.74 19.80 6.41
C GLN A 462 -21.35 19.14 6.53
N LEU A 463 -21.26 17.90 7.02
CA LEU A 463 -20.01 17.16 7.07
C LEU A 463 -19.53 16.79 5.66
N ALA A 464 -20.46 16.38 4.80
CA ALA A 464 -20.18 16.12 3.39
C ALA A 464 -19.66 17.37 2.68
N VAL A 465 -20.25 18.56 2.91
CA VAL A 465 -19.78 19.84 2.35
C VAL A 465 -18.35 20.11 2.75
N ASN A 466 -18.00 19.92 4.01
CA ASN A 466 -16.65 20.20 4.49
C ASN A 466 -15.59 19.35 3.75
N ASP A 467 -15.80 18.04 3.68
CA ASP A 467 -14.84 17.14 3.03
C ASP A 467 -14.79 17.34 1.51
N LEU A 468 -15.94 17.41 0.85
CA LEU A 468 -16.02 17.55 -0.60
C LEU A 468 -15.58 18.92 -1.10
N PHE A 469 -15.72 19.97 -0.29
CA PHE A 469 -15.17 21.28 -0.60
C PHE A 469 -13.64 21.25 -0.61
N ILE A 470 -13.02 20.56 0.35
CA ILE A 470 -11.57 20.39 0.38
C ILE A 470 -11.13 19.53 -0.80
N ALA A 471 -11.76 18.38 -1.04
CA ALA A 471 -11.45 17.50 -2.16
C ALA A 471 -11.53 18.25 -3.50
N ARG A 472 -12.60 19.00 -3.75
CA ARG A 472 -12.77 19.80 -4.99
C ARG A 472 -11.71 20.91 -5.14
N ASN A 473 -11.19 21.44 -4.04
CA ASN A 473 -10.12 22.44 -4.11
C ASN A 473 -8.76 21.83 -4.44
N PHE A 474 -8.52 20.55 -4.08
CA PHE A 474 -7.34 19.80 -4.51
C PHE A 474 -7.39 19.49 -6.00
N ASP A 475 -8.52 18.99 -6.47
CA ASP A 475 -8.72 18.70 -7.88
C ASP A 475 -10.00 19.39 -8.38
N ARG A 476 -9.80 20.52 -9.07
CA ARG A 476 -10.90 21.32 -9.63
C ARG A 476 -11.48 20.73 -10.90
N GLU A 477 -10.79 19.82 -11.52
CA GLU A 477 -11.22 19.12 -12.73
C GLU A 477 -11.93 17.81 -12.41
N SER A 478 -11.91 17.39 -11.14
CA SER A 478 -12.65 16.21 -10.70
C SER A 478 -14.15 16.42 -10.76
N PHE A 479 -14.79 15.75 -11.72
CA PHE A 479 -16.24 15.71 -11.84
C PHE A 479 -16.89 15.19 -10.55
N GLN A 480 -16.38 14.11 -9.98
CA GLN A 480 -16.94 13.47 -8.78
C GLN A 480 -16.87 14.39 -7.56
N ALA A 481 -15.75 15.07 -7.33
CA ALA A 481 -15.65 16.02 -6.23
C ALA A 481 -16.59 17.21 -6.41
N SER A 482 -16.74 17.70 -7.66
CA SER A 482 -17.63 18.79 -8.01
C SER A 482 -19.11 18.41 -7.84
N LEU A 483 -19.53 17.26 -8.38
CA LEU A 483 -20.89 16.74 -8.25
C LEU A 483 -21.23 16.39 -6.79
N GLY A 484 -20.31 15.72 -6.10
CA GLY A 484 -20.47 15.38 -4.69
C GLY A 484 -20.72 16.62 -3.83
N LEU A 485 -19.92 17.70 -4.06
CA LEU A 485 -20.11 18.99 -3.36
C LEU A 485 -21.49 19.61 -3.67
N ALA A 486 -21.94 19.56 -4.93
CA ALA A 486 -23.27 20.07 -5.29
C ALA A 486 -24.38 19.32 -4.55
N ARG A 487 -24.31 17.99 -4.49
CA ARG A 487 -25.25 17.14 -3.75
C ARG A 487 -25.20 17.43 -2.23
N ALA A 488 -24.00 17.61 -1.69
CA ALA A 488 -23.81 17.94 -0.28
C ALA A 488 -24.40 19.30 0.10
N LEU A 489 -24.21 20.30 -0.77
CA LEU A 489 -24.82 21.64 -0.59
C LEU A 489 -26.34 21.56 -0.64
N SER A 490 -26.91 20.79 -1.56
CA SER A 490 -28.36 20.54 -1.61
C SER A 490 -28.87 19.88 -0.33
N LEU A 491 -28.19 18.84 0.14
CA LEU A 491 -28.54 18.16 1.39
C LEU A 491 -28.37 19.06 2.63
N ALA A 492 -27.45 20.02 2.59
CA ALA A 492 -27.26 21.03 3.64
C ALA A 492 -28.20 22.24 3.49
N GLU A 493 -29.25 22.15 2.65
CA GLU A 493 -30.26 23.19 2.37
C GLU A 493 -29.67 24.50 1.80
N ARG A 494 -28.45 24.44 1.24
CA ARG A 494 -27.78 25.57 0.57
C ARG A 494 -28.03 25.52 -0.93
N TYR A 495 -29.29 25.68 -1.31
CA TYR A 495 -29.78 25.38 -2.66
C TYR A 495 -29.18 26.28 -3.75
N ASP A 496 -29.03 27.59 -3.51
CA ASP A 496 -28.44 28.53 -4.49
C ASP A 496 -26.98 28.14 -4.80
N ASP A 497 -26.23 27.79 -3.75
CA ASP A 497 -24.84 27.33 -3.89
C ASP A 497 -24.80 25.98 -4.63
N ALA A 498 -25.73 25.06 -4.29
CA ALA A 498 -25.85 23.76 -4.94
C ALA A 498 -26.12 23.88 -6.44
N ILE A 499 -27.09 24.72 -6.84
CA ILE A 499 -27.45 24.96 -8.24
C ILE A 499 -26.25 25.55 -9.01
N SER A 500 -25.55 26.52 -8.39
CA SER A 500 -24.33 27.07 -8.98
C SER A 500 -23.25 26.02 -9.16
N GLN A 501 -23.08 25.12 -8.17
CA GLN A 501 -22.08 24.06 -8.22
C GLN A 501 -22.46 22.96 -9.22
N PHE A 502 -23.75 22.60 -9.38
CA PHE A 502 -24.22 21.69 -10.43
C PHE A 502 -23.91 22.23 -11.83
N LYS A 503 -24.07 23.53 -12.07
CA LYS A 503 -23.68 24.15 -13.35
C LYS A 503 -22.17 24.04 -13.58
N GLY A 504 -21.38 24.14 -12.53
CA GLY A 504 -19.94 23.91 -12.61
C GLY A 504 -19.61 22.45 -12.94
N SER A 505 -20.30 21.48 -12.32
CA SER A 505 -20.12 20.05 -12.56
C SER A 505 -20.51 19.65 -13.98
N GLU A 506 -21.55 20.28 -14.55
CA GLU A 506 -22.00 20.04 -15.93
C GLU A 506 -20.90 20.34 -16.96
N LEU A 507 -20.06 21.34 -16.69
CA LEU A 507 -18.91 21.68 -17.56
C LEU A 507 -17.77 20.65 -17.51
N LEU A 508 -17.77 19.79 -16.49
CA LEU A 508 -16.75 18.75 -16.28
C LEU A 508 -17.20 17.36 -16.78
N THR A 509 -18.44 17.25 -17.28
CA THR A 509 -18.95 15.97 -17.78
C THR A 509 -18.25 15.54 -19.07
N SER A 510 -17.85 14.28 -19.14
CA SER A 510 -17.23 13.66 -20.31
C SER A 510 -18.08 12.56 -20.95
N THR A 511 -19.12 12.08 -20.24
CA THR A 511 -20.01 11.01 -20.67
C THR A 511 -21.47 11.43 -20.49
N GLU A 512 -22.39 10.78 -21.26
CA GLU A 512 -23.83 10.98 -21.08
C GLU A 512 -24.31 10.53 -19.69
N TYR A 513 -23.69 9.50 -19.12
CA TYR A 513 -23.99 9.07 -17.75
C TYR A 513 -23.71 10.19 -16.73
N GLN A 514 -22.56 10.85 -16.82
CA GLN A 514 -22.22 11.97 -15.94
C GLN A 514 -23.18 13.17 -16.13
N GLN A 515 -23.63 13.42 -17.36
CA GLN A 515 -24.66 14.44 -17.63
C GLN A 515 -25.98 14.06 -16.95
N ALA A 516 -26.38 12.78 -17.04
CA ALA A 516 -27.55 12.25 -16.38
C ALA A 516 -27.50 12.43 -14.86
N GLU A 517 -26.33 12.17 -14.23
CA GLU A 517 -26.14 12.40 -12.79
C GLU A 517 -26.38 13.88 -12.42
N VAL A 518 -25.84 14.81 -13.19
CA VAL A 518 -26.04 16.25 -12.93
C VAL A 518 -27.51 16.63 -13.07
N TYR A 519 -28.16 16.25 -14.17
CA TYR A 519 -29.56 16.60 -14.41
C TYR A 519 -30.48 16.02 -13.35
N TYR A 520 -30.30 14.74 -12.99
CA TYR A 520 -31.08 14.07 -11.96
C TYR A 520 -31.00 14.77 -10.60
N TRP A 521 -29.77 15.00 -10.10
CA TRP A 521 -29.61 15.60 -8.78
C TRP A 521 -29.98 17.10 -8.76
N ARG A 522 -29.77 17.83 -9.84
CA ARG A 522 -30.17 19.24 -9.96
C ARG A 522 -31.68 19.36 -10.04
N ALA A 523 -32.36 18.49 -10.80
CA ALA A 523 -33.81 18.45 -10.85
C ALA A 523 -34.42 18.23 -9.47
N ARG A 524 -33.91 17.28 -8.71
CA ARG A 524 -34.34 17.04 -7.33
C ARG A 524 -34.09 18.23 -6.40
N THR A 525 -32.99 18.96 -6.63
CA THR A 525 -32.72 20.19 -5.88
C THR A 525 -33.70 21.31 -6.24
N PHE A 526 -34.07 21.46 -7.51
CA PHE A 526 -35.10 22.39 -7.94
C PHE A 526 -36.48 22.06 -7.38
N ASP A 527 -36.81 20.76 -7.31
CA ASP A 527 -38.06 20.30 -6.71
C ASP A 527 -38.15 20.67 -5.22
N GLN A 528 -37.07 20.51 -4.45
CA GLN A 528 -37.02 20.89 -3.04
C GLN A 528 -37.29 22.38 -2.78
N ILE A 529 -37.01 23.25 -3.73
CA ILE A 529 -37.26 24.70 -3.63
C ILE A 529 -38.54 25.12 -4.39
N GLU A 530 -39.33 24.17 -4.82
CA GLU A 530 -40.59 24.37 -5.54
C GLU A 530 -40.42 25.05 -6.93
N GLU A 531 -39.20 25.00 -7.51
CA GLU A 531 -38.95 25.44 -8.87
C GLU A 531 -39.30 24.35 -9.88
N PHE A 532 -40.55 23.98 -9.95
CA PHE A 532 -41.05 22.86 -10.73
C PHE A 532 -40.74 22.94 -12.23
N ASN A 533 -40.71 24.15 -12.80
CA ASN A 533 -40.39 24.34 -14.22
C ASN A 533 -38.90 24.03 -14.50
N SER A 534 -38.01 24.41 -13.60
CA SER A 534 -36.58 24.14 -13.71
C SER A 534 -36.30 22.65 -13.53
N ALA A 535 -36.97 22.01 -12.58
CA ALA A 535 -36.91 20.56 -12.37
C ALA A 535 -37.40 19.79 -13.60
N ALA A 536 -38.52 20.22 -14.20
CA ALA A 536 -39.07 19.58 -15.40
C ALA A 536 -38.12 19.69 -16.62
N LEU A 537 -37.42 20.80 -16.75
CA LEU A 537 -36.41 20.96 -17.82
C LEU A 537 -35.27 19.99 -17.67
N ASP A 538 -34.74 19.82 -16.44
CA ASP A 538 -33.65 18.87 -16.19
C ASP A 538 -34.11 17.41 -16.33
N PHE A 539 -35.29 17.05 -15.84
CA PHE A 539 -35.85 15.72 -16.05
C PHE A 539 -36.12 15.41 -17.54
N THR A 540 -36.53 16.42 -18.31
CA THR A 540 -36.68 16.25 -19.77
C THR A 540 -35.32 16.03 -20.42
N ALA A 541 -34.31 16.81 -20.04
CA ALA A 541 -32.96 16.65 -20.55
C ALA A 541 -32.35 15.28 -20.19
N LEU A 542 -32.66 14.76 -19.01
CA LEU A 542 -32.29 13.39 -18.59
C LEU A 542 -32.90 12.32 -19.49
N LEU A 543 -34.20 12.44 -19.81
CA LEU A 543 -34.90 11.49 -20.69
C LEU A 543 -34.47 11.57 -22.16
N ASP A 544 -33.88 12.69 -22.59
CA ASP A 544 -33.36 12.87 -23.95
C ASP A 544 -31.99 12.17 -24.15
N LEU A 545 -31.31 11.77 -23.08
CA LEU A 545 -30.04 11.03 -23.15
C LEU A 545 -30.29 9.57 -23.58
N GLN A 546 -29.31 8.98 -24.30
CA GLN A 546 -29.45 7.65 -24.89
C GLN A 546 -28.51 6.60 -24.30
N SER A 547 -27.86 6.91 -23.18
CA SER A 547 -26.95 5.97 -22.53
C SER A 547 -27.69 4.82 -21.85
N GLU A 548 -27.28 3.60 -22.14
CA GLU A 548 -27.81 2.37 -21.50
C GLU A 548 -27.36 2.26 -20.01
N ASP A 549 -26.37 3.04 -19.60
CA ASP A 549 -25.82 3.04 -18.23
C ASP A 549 -26.67 3.86 -17.25
N ILE A 550 -27.65 4.63 -17.71
CA ILE A 550 -28.52 5.44 -16.84
C ILE A 550 -29.43 4.52 -16.01
N PRO A 551 -29.46 4.67 -14.68
CA PRO A 551 -30.30 3.85 -13.83
C PRO A 551 -31.78 3.95 -14.23
N PRO A 552 -32.48 2.82 -14.43
CA PRO A 552 -33.90 2.82 -14.81
C PRO A 552 -34.78 3.59 -13.82
N ASP A 553 -34.45 3.52 -12.54
CA ASP A 553 -35.19 4.21 -11.47
C ASP A 553 -35.19 5.75 -11.66
N TRP A 554 -34.11 6.31 -12.17
CA TRP A 554 -34.03 7.75 -12.44
C TRP A 554 -34.91 8.15 -13.62
N LEU A 555 -34.97 7.29 -14.64
CA LEU A 555 -35.84 7.52 -15.80
C LEU A 555 -37.31 7.40 -15.40
N GLU A 556 -37.69 6.40 -14.59
CA GLU A 556 -39.06 6.22 -14.07
C GLU A 556 -39.48 7.40 -13.17
N GLU A 557 -38.57 7.88 -12.29
CA GLU A 557 -38.84 9.07 -11.47
C GLU A 557 -39.06 10.31 -12.35
N ALA A 558 -38.24 10.52 -13.37
CA ALA A 558 -38.36 11.65 -14.29
C ALA A 558 -39.66 11.61 -15.08
N GLU A 559 -40.04 10.45 -15.65
CA GLU A 559 -41.32 10.28 -16.37
C GLU A 559 -42.52 10.54 -15.46
N THR A 560 -42.49 9.97 -14.26
CA THR A 560 -43.56 10.14 -13.26
C THR A 560 -43.73 11.60 -12.87
N TYR A 561 -42.61 12.29 -12.66
CA TYR A 561 -42.63 13.73 -12.32
C TYR A 561 -43.26 14.58 -13.43
N LEU A 562 -42.88 14.35 -14.68
CA LEU A 562 -43.43 15.09 -15.83
C LEU A 562 -44.93 14.81 -16.06
N ILE A 563 -45.37 13.56 -15.84
CA ILE A 563 -46.81 13.20 -15.90
C ILE A 563 -47.61 13.96 -14.85
N GLN A 564 -47.10 14.10 -13.63
CA GLN A 564 -47.80 14.80 -12.54
C GLN A 564 -47.90 16.31 -12.80
N LEU A 565 -46.94 16.93 -13.48
CA LEU A 565 -46.97 18.34 -13.83
C LEU A 565 -47.86 18.67 -15.03
N THR A 566 -48.13 17.69 -15.91
CA THR A 566 -49.05 17.90 -17.02
C THR A 566 -50.47 17.93 -16.45
N PRO A 567 -51.22 19.05 -16.60
CA PRO A 567 -52.58 19.11 -16.11
C PRO A 567 -53.39 18.02 -16.82
N THR A 568 -53.99 17.11 -16.04
CA THR A 568 -54.93 16.13 -16.55
C THR A 568 -55.93 16.87 -17.43
N PRO A 569 -56.07 16.50 -18.73
CA PRO A 569 -57.06 17.19 -19.57
C PRO A 569 -58.42 17.10 -18.89
N THR A 570 -58.88 18.24 -18.41
CA THR A 570 -60.22 18.33 -17.86
C THR A 570 -61.17 17.90 -18.97
N MET A 571 -61.83 16.75 -18.78
CA MET A 571 -62.84 16.26 -19.70
C MET A 571 -63.87 17.35 -19.80
N THR A 572 -63.73 18.18 -20.83
CA THR A 572 -64.78 19.13 -21.20
C THR A 572 -66.01 18.30 -21.47
N SER A 573 -67.03 18.47 -20.60
CA SER A 573 -68.31 17.82 -20.78
C SER A 573 -68.77 17.98 -22.23
N SER A 574 -69.02 16.86 -22.91
CA SER A 574 -69.61 16.82 -24.25
C SER A 574 -70.68 17.85 -24.40
N PRO A 575 -70.69 18.67 -25.44
CA PRO A 575 -71.78 19.55 -25.72
C PRO A 575 -73.05 18.70 -25.97
N ILE A 576 -74.13 19.09 -25.30
CA ILE A 576 -75.48 18.54 -25.46
C ILE A 576 -75.83 18.56 -26.97
N PRO A 577 -76.34 17.47 -27.58
CA PRO A 577 -76.70 17.47 -29.00
C PRO A 577 -77.83 18.46 -29.25
N PRO A 578 -77.76 19.30 -30.29
CA PRO A 578 -78.87 20.15 -30.66
C PRO A 578 -80.06 19.34 -31.21
N THR A 579 -81.23 19.67 -30.74
CA THR A 579 -82.58 19.18 -31.16
C THR A 579 -82.77 19.41 -32.67
N ASP A 580 -83.40 18.43 -33.33
CA ASP A 580 -83.81 18.40 -34.71
C ASP A 580 -84.61 19.64 -35.14
N THR A 581 -84.30 20.22 -36.27
CA THR A 581 -85.24 20.87 -37.20
C THR A 581 -84.69 20.81 -38.64
N PRO A 582 -85.59 20.70 -39.68
CA PRO A 582 -85.26 19.92 -40.85
C PRO A 582 -84.73 20.69 -42.08
N MET A 583 -84.04 19.97 -42.88
CA MET A 583 -83.88 19.98 -44.34
C MET A 583 -84.28 21.17 -45.18
N VAL A 584 -83.34 21.77 -45.91
CA VAL A 584 -83.56 22.21 -47.30
C VAL A 584 -82.21 21.99 -48.06
N THR A 585 -82.26 21.17 -49.05
CA THR A 585 -81.34 21.11 -50.22
C THR A 585 -81.75 22.18 -51.20
N PRO A 586 -80.88 22.78 -52.11
CA PRO A 586 -80.26 22.11 -53.23
C PRO A 586 -78.84 22.62 -53.58
N SER A 587 -78.03 21.74 -54.10
CA SER A 587 -77.69 21.48 -55.51
C SER A 587 -76.64 22.36 -56.20
N ILE A 588 -75.75 21.68 -56.87
CA ILE A 588 -74.99 21.93 -58.15
C ILE A 588 -73.60 22.53 -58.01
N THR A 589 -72.59 21.65 -58.08
CA THR A 589 -71.55 21.34 -59.09
C THR A 589 -70.67 22.48 -59.68
N PRO A 590 -69.61 22.11 -60.42
CA PRO A 590 -68.23 22.01 -59.96
C PRO A 590 -67.30 22.88 -60.85
N SER A 591 -66.05 23.08 -60.45
CA SER A 591 -65.03 23.37 -61.50
C SER A 591 -63.57 23.19 -61.00
N SER A 592 -62.95 22.24 -61.60
CA SER A 592 -61.61 22.18 -62.26
C SER A 592 -60.35 22.63 -61.50
N THR A 593 -59.54 21.62 -61.24
CA THR A 593 -58.11 21.42 -61.49
C THR A 593 -57.39 22.51 -62.37
N PRO A 594 -56.05 22.68 -62.37
CA PRO A 594 -55.04 21.61 -62.22
C PRO A 594 -53.72 22.02 -61.49
N GLN A 595 -52.95 21.00 -61.22
CA GLN A 595 -51.51 20.95 -60.96
C GLN A 595 -50.66 21.71 -62.01
N PRO A 596 -49.37 22.05 -61.71
CA PRO A 596 -48.35 21.09 -62.13
C PRO A 596 -47.16 20.90 -61.18
N THR A 597 -46.84 19.65 -61.06
CA THR A 597 -45.53 18.95 -61.04
C THR A 597 -44.30 19.79 -61.38
N ARG A 598 -43.28 19.71 -60.57
CA ARG A 598 -41.90 19.64 -61.06
C ARG A 598 -41.01 18.79 -60.18
N VAL A 599 -40.53 17.72 -60.79
CA VAL A 599 -39.48 16.75 -60.49
C VAL A 599 -38.11 17.42 -60.72
N ILE A 600 -37.09 16.87 -60.10
CA ILE A 600 -35.66 16.77 -60.41
C ILE A 600 -34.86 17.20 -59.16
N SER A 601 -33.83 16.51 -58.72
CA SER A 601 -33.09 15.29 -59.12
C SER A 601 -32.12 14.93 -58.01
N THR A 602 -31.84 13.66 -57.90
CA THR A 602 -30.80 12.98 -57.21
C THR A 602 -29.40 13.61 -57.39
N ALA A 603 -28.65 13.73 -56.31
CA ALA A 603 -27.19 13.70 -56.37
C ALA A 603 -26.68 12.98 -55.09
N THR A 604 -26.34 11.73 -55.28
CA THR A 604 -25.52 10.90 -54.46
C THR A 604 -24.13 11.55 -54.28
N ASN A 605 -23.70 11.77 -53.06
CA ASN A 605 -22.28 11.92 -52.76
C ASN A 605 -21.92 11.18 -51.49
N THR A 606 -21.42 9.97 -51.72
CA THR A 606 -20.64 9.17 -50.84
C THR A 606 -19.38 9.93 -50.42
N ARG A 607 -19.26 10.24 -49.13
CA ARG A 607 -17.97 10.55 -48.52
C ARG A 607 -17.89 9.82 -47.18
N THR A 608 -17.08 8.79 -47.15
CA THR A 608 -16.54 8.09 -45.99
C THR A 608 -15.92 9.09 -45.01
N PRO A 609 -16.29 9.09 -43.74
CA PRO A 609 -15.50 9.80 -42.74
C PRO A 609 -14.31 8.93 -42.34
N ALA A 610 -13.13 9.53 -42.41
CA ALA A 610 -11.89 9.00 -41.86
C ALA A 610 -12.01 8.85 -40.34
N LEU A 611 -11.56 7.73 -39.81
CA LEU A 611 -11.28 7.52 -38.40
C LEU A 611 -10.31 8.62 -37.92
N VAL A 612 -10.78 9.46 -37.04
CA VAL A 612 -9.92 10.29 -36.19
C VAL A 612 -9.72 9.50 -34.91
N SER A 613 -8.54 8.94 -34.79
CA SER A 613 -8.00 8.41 -33.52
C SER A 613 -7.92 9.55 -32.52
N SER A 614 -8.80 9.55 -31.53
CA SER A 614 -8.66 10.39 -30.34
C SER A 614 -7.76 9.66 -29.35
N THR A 615 -6.53 10.08 -29.27
CA THR A 615 -5.62 9.78 -28.14
C THR A 615 -6.27 10.27 -26.84
N PRO A 616 -6.39 9.43 -25.82
CA PRO A 616 -6.82 9.90 -24.51
C PRO A 616 -5.73 10.80 -23.90
N SER A 617 -6.15 11.93 -23.39
CA SER A 617 -5.34 12.85 -22.60
C SER A 617 -4.85 12.14 -21.34
N PRO A 618 -3.59 12.32 -20.90
CA PRO A 618 -3.09 11.68 -19.70
C PRO A 618 -3.81 12.23 -18.48
N SER A 619 -4.32 11.31 -17.65
CA SER A 619 -4.80 11.58 -16.30
C SER A 619 -3.72 12.25 -15.45
N PRO A 620 -4.08 13.10 -14.48
CA PRO A 620 -3.12 13.81 -13.65
C PRO A 620 -2.24 12.81 -12.90
N THR A 621 -0.95 13.00 -13.05
CA THR A 621 0.11 12.26 -12.36
C THR A 621 -0.06 12.48 -10.86
N ILE A 622 -0.58 11.48 -10.17
CA ILE A 622 -0.47 11.38 -8.72
C ILE A 622 1.01 11.12 -8.45
N ARG A 623 1.69 12.05 -7.78
CA ARG A 623 3.05 11.82 -7.30
C ARG A 623 3.04 10.55 -6.44
N PRO A 624 3.87 9.55 -6.73
CA PRO A 624 3.97 8.39 -5.86
C PRO A 624 4.46 8.85 -4.49
N SER A 625 3.71 8.48 -3.46
CA SER A 625 4.17 8.56 -2.08
C SER A 625 5.45 7.76 -1.98
N GLN A 626 6.46 8.34 -1.33
CA GLN A 626 7.77 7.77 -1.08
C GLN A 626 7.67 6.30 -0.70
N THR A 627 8.36 5.47 -1.45
CA THR A 627 8.52 4.04 -1.16
C THR A 627 9.16 3.91 0.22
N TYR A 628 8.35 3.48 1.20
CA TYR A 628 8.83 3.10 2.52
C TYR A 628 9.72 1.87 2.37
N GLN A 629 11.02 2.03 2.56
CA GLN A 629 11.89 0.89 2.82
C GLN A 629 11.67 0.44 4.27
N PRO A 630 11.37 -0.83 4.51
CA PRO A 630 11.19 -1.31 5.88
C PRO A 630 12.50 -1.14 6.63
N ARG A 631 12.48 -0.34 7.69
CA ARG A 631 13.50 -0.45 8.73
C ARG A 631 13.44 -1.86 9.29
N GLN A 632 14.55 -2.53 9.21
CA GLN A 632 14.75 -3.87 9.77
C GLN A 632 14.55 -3.88 11.29
#